data_b742bb2b6b1e693cc84710cd8d164937
#
_entry.id   b742bb2b6b1e693cc84710cd8d164937
#
_cell.length_a   1.000
_cell.length_b   1.000
_cell.length_c   1.000
_cell.angle_alpha   90.00
_cell.angle_beta   90.00
_cell.angle_gamma   90.00
#
_symmetry.space_group_name_H-M   'P 1'
#
loop_
_entity.id
_entity.type
_entity.pdbx_description
1 polymer ?
#
loop_
_entity_poly.entity_id
_entity_poly.type
_entity_poly.pdbx_seq_one_letter_code
_entity_poly.pdbx_strand_id
1 'polypeptide(L)'
;MDTGAYLHSVFGLEGKTILVTGAAGGIGSAISRGLASAGGEVALCGRNLEKCRILADEIAAAGGKASAHHLDVADLDSIQGCVDEVVQQYRKIDVLFNVAGINKREGLLDVAPETYDRIMNTNLKGLFFISQAVAREMYRQKSGNII
;
A
#
# COMPACT_ATOMS: atom_id res chain seq x y z
N MET A 1 -26.70 10.17 -20.84
CA MET A 1 -25.53 10.23 -19.96
C MET A 1 -24.43 9.44 -20.66
N ASP A 2 -23.26 10.04 -20.86
CA ASP A 2 -22.14 9.33 -21.47
C ASP A 2 -21.68 8.20 -20.54
N THR A 3 -21.55 6.97 -21.07
CA THR A 3 -21.14 5.79 -20.28
C THR A 3 -19.78 5.98 -19.62
N GLY A 4 -18.83 6.66 -20.30
CA GLY A 4 -17.53 6.98 -19.74
C GLY A 4 -17.63 7.91 -18.54
N ALA A 5 -18.40 8.97 -18.63
CA ALA A 5 -18.64 9.91 -17.53
C ALA A 5 -19.33 9.23 -16.33
N TYR A 6 -20.27 8.32 -16.60
CA TYR A 6 -20.93 7.55 -15.55
C TYR A 6 -19.95 6.60 -14.82
N LEU A 7 -19.18 5.80 -15.57
CA LEU A 7 -18.19 4.91 -14.99
C LEU A 7 -17.15 5.68 -14.16
N HIS A 8 -16.70 6.81 -14.67
CA HIS A 8 -15.77 7.68 -13.95
C HIS A 8 -16.37 8.21 -12.65
N SER A 9 -17.64 8.61 -12.64
CA SER A 9 -18.31 9.08 -11.41
C SER A 9 -18.49 8.00 -10.35
N VAL A 10 -18.54 6.72 -10.75
CA VAL A 10 -18.75 5.58 -9.83
C VAL A 10 -17.43 4.96 -9.38
N PHE A 11 -16.43 4.87 -10.28
CA PHE A 11 -15.17 4.15 -10.05
C PHE A 11 -13.94 5.06 -10.04
N GLY A 12 -14.07 6.34 -10.32
CA GLY A 12 -12.97 7.30 -10.29
C GLY A 12 -12.43 7.50 -8.87
N LEU A 13 -11.11 7.66 -8.78
CA LEU A 13 -10.37 7.82 -7.52
C LEU A 13 -9.70 9.20 -7.40
N GLU A 14 -10.17 10.18 -8.18
CA GLU A 14 -9.62 11.54 -8.15
C GLU A 14 -9.66 12.13 -6.74
N GLY A 15 -8.54 12.69 -6.34
CA GLY A 15 -8.37 13.28 -5.01
C GLY A 15 -8.34 12.26 -3.87
N LYS A 16 -8.24 10.94 -4.16
CA LYS A 16 -8.03 9.89 -3.15
C LYS A 16 -6.55 9.60 -3.01
N THR A 17 -6.07 9.61 -1.78
CA THR A 17 -4.73 9.14 -1.41
C THR A 17 -4.79 7.69 -0.97
N ILE A 18 -4.01 6.84 -1.65
CA ILE A 18 -4.05 5.40 -1.48
C ILE A 18 -2.66 4.89 -1.10
N LEU A 19 -2.53 4.36 0.11
CA LEU A 19 -1.31 3.71 0.57
C LEU A 19 -1.35 2.23 0.19
N VAL A 20 -0.36 1.76 -0.57
CA VAL A 20 -0.24 0.35 -0.98
C VAL A 20 1.01 -0.25 -0.34
N THR A 21 0.85 -1.22 0.55
CA THR A 21 1.97 -1.97 1.13
C THR A 21 2.44 -3.05 0.16
N GLY A 22 3.75 -3.31 0.08
CA GLY A 22 4.29 -4.28 -0.87
C GLY A 22 4.09 -3.88 -2.34
N ALA A 23 4.00 -2.58 -2.60
CA ALA A 23 3.61 -1.99 -3.89
C ALA A 23 4.48 -2.42 -5.08
N ALA A 24 5.78 -2.68 -4.87
CA ALA A 24 6.70 -3.09 -5.93
C ALA A 24 6.73 -4.61 -6.19
N GLY A 25 5.89 -5.40 -5.50
CA GLY A 25 5.69 -6.83 -5.78
C GLY A 25 4.81 -7.05 -7.01
N GLY A 26 4.71 -8.31 -7.48
CA GLY A 26 3.91 -8.63 -8.66
C GLY A 26 2.45 -8.18 -8.56
N ILE A 27 1.76 -8.55 -7.49
CA ILE A 27 0.37 -8.15 -7.23
C ILE A 27 0.28 -6.65 -6.92
N GLY A 28 1.17 -6.15 -6.05
CA GLY A 28 1.18 -4.74 -5.62
C GLY A 28 1.38 -3.78 -6.78
N SER A 29 2.28 -4.10 -7.72
CA SER A 29 2.53 -3.22 -8.87
C SER A 29 1.34 -3.17 -9.84
N ALA A 30 0.66 -4.28 -10.05
CA ALA A 30 -0.55 -4.32 -10.88
C ALA A 30 -1.69 -3.49 -10.25
N ILE A 31 -1.93 -3.66 -8.95
CA ILE A 31 -2.92 -2.88 -8.19
C ILE A 31 -2.56 -1.39 -8.25
N SER A 32 -1.30 -1.02 -7.98
CA SER A 32 -0.85 0.37 -7.95
C SER A 32 -1.05 1.08 -9.30
N ARG A 33 -0.72 0.41 -10.42
CA ARG A 33 -0.98 0.96 -11.76
C ARG A 33 -2.47 1.15 -12.01
N GLY A 34 -3.31 0.18 -11.65
CA GLY A 34 -4.78 0.28 -11.80
C GLY A 34 -5.36 1.44 -11.00
N LEU A 35 -4.95 1.59 -9.73
CA LEU A 35 -5.41 2.68 -8.87
C LEU A 35 -4.98 4.07 -9.41
N ALA A 36 -3.74 4.20 -9.89
CA ALA A 36 -3.26 5.43 -10.49
C ALA A 36 -3.97 5.74 -11.81
N SER A 37 -4.25 4.72 -12.63
CA SER A 37 -5.02 4.88 -13.88
C SER A 37 -6.48 5.29 -13.64
N ALA A 38 -7.03 4.96 -12.47
CA ALA A 38 -8.36 5.42 -12.03
C ALA A 38 -8.34 6.83 -11.41
N GLY A 39 -7.20 7.54 -11.44
CA GLY A 39 -7.07 8.92 -10.97
C GLY A 39 -6.58 9.05 -9.51
N GLY A 40 -6.27 7.95 -8.82
CA GLY A 40 -5.79 7.97 -7.46
C GLY A 40 -4.35 8.48 -7.33
N GLU A 41 -4.01 9.08 -6.20
CA GLU A 41 -2.64 9.42 -5.79
C GLU A 41 -2.08 8.27 -4.94
N VAL A 42 -1.12 7.51 -5.48
CA VAL A 42 -0.68 6.24 -4.90
C VAL A 42 0.65 6.39 -4.16
N ALA A 43 0.63 6.18 -2.84
CA ALA A 43 1.84 6.03 -2.03
C ALA A 43 2.32 4.58 -2.11
N LEU A 44 3.41 4.35 -2.85
CA LEU A 44 4.01 3.05 -3.09
C LEU A 44 4.97 2.69 -1.95
N CYS A 45 4.53 1.83 -1.05
CA CYS A 45 5.27 1.51 0.16
C CYS A 45 5.89 0.10 0.10
N GLY A 46 7.18 -0.01 0.41
CA GLY A 46 7.87 -1.30 0.41
C GLY A 46 9.31 -1.24 0.89
N ARG A 47 9.88 -2.40 1.21
CA ARG A 47 11.27 -2.51 1.71
C ARG A 47 12.32 -2.08 0.69
N ASN A 48 12.08 -2.33 -0.59
CA ASN A 48 12.97 -1.91 -1.66
C ASN A 48 12.47 -0.59 -2.23
N LEU A 49 12.95 0.52 -1.65
CA LEU A 49 12.58 1.88 -2.04
C LEU A 49 12.89 2.16 -3.52
N GLU A 50 14.00 1.63 -4.04
CA GLU A 50 14.38 1.84 -5.43
C GLU A 50 13.38 1.23 -6.41
N LYS A 51 12.90 0.01 -6.12
CA LYS A 51 11.83 -0.58 -6.94
C LYS A 51 10.52 0.21 -6.86
N CYS A 52 10.21 0.80 -5.70
CA CYS A 52 9.06 1.69 -5.58
C CYS A 52 9.24 2.97 -6.41
N ARG A 53 10.45 3.55 -6.45
CA ARG A 53 10.77 4.72 -7.28
C ARG A 53 10.62 4.43 -8.77
N ILE A 54 11.20 3.32 -9.25
CA ILE A 54 11.05 2.89 -10.64
C ILE A 54 9.56 2.76 -11.02
N LEU A 55 8.77 2.14 -10.15
CA LEU A 55 7.31 2.02 -10.37
C LEU A 55 6.61 3.39 -10.37
N ALA A 56 7.02 4.31 -9.50
CA ALA A 56 6.47 5.67 -9.48
C ALA A 56 6.77 6.42 -10.79
N ASP A 57 8.00 6.30 -11.31
CA ASP A 57 8.39 6.90 -12.59
C ASP A 57 7.60 6.31 -13.76
N GLU A 58 7.38 4.99 -13.79
CA GLU A 58 6.54 4.34 -14.80
C GLU A 58 5.09 4.82 -14.75
N ILE A 59 4.52 4.95 -13.54
CA ILE A 59 3.16 5.48 -13.34
C ILE A 59 3.09 6.94 -13.81
N ALA A 60 4.08 7.76 -13.48
CA ALA A 60 4.14 9.16 -13.90
C ALA A 60 4.27 9.29 -15.43
N ALA A 61 5.09 8.45 -16.08
CA ALA A 61 5.22 8.39 -17.54
C ALA A 61 3.89 8.01 -18.23
N ALA A 62 3.03 7.24 -17.55
CA ALA A 62 1.68 6.91 -18.01
C ALA A 62 0.61 7.97 -17.67
N GLY A 63 1.01 9.11 -17.08
CA GLY A 63 0.11 10.20 -16.71
C GLY A 63 -0.57 10.05 -15.34
N GLY A 64 -0.21 9.02 -14.57
CA GLY A 64 -0.69 8.81 -13.21
C GLY A 64 0.11 9.57 -12.15
N LYS A 65 -0.31 9.47 -10.90
CA LYS A 65 0.38 10.09 -9.75
C LYS A 65 0.79 9.04 -8.73
N ALA A 66 2.07 8.98 -8.41
CA ALA A 66 2.58 8.10 -7.38
C ALA A 66 3.81 8.69 -6.68
N SER A 67 4.06 8.23 -5.45
CA SER A 67 5.28 8.51 -4.70
C SER A 67 5.82 7.22 -4.07
N ALA A 68 7.11 7.17 -3.79
CA ALA A 68 7.77 6.00 -3.21
C ALA A 68 8.17 6.24 -1.76
N HIS A 69 7.84 5.30 -0.89
CA HIS A 69 8.12 5.36 0.55
C HIS A 69 8.75 4.04 1.03
N HIS A 70 9.71 4.14 1.94
CA HIS A 70 10.26 2.95 2.59
C HIS A 70 9.28 2.42 3.64
N LEU A 71 9.03 1.11 3.61
CA LEU A 71 8.19 0.43 4.59
C LEU A 71 8.67 -1.02 4.79
N ASP A 72 9.08 -1.34 6.02
CA ASP A 72 9.12 -2.71 6.50
C ASP A 72 7.97 -2.93 7.48
N VAL A 73 6.96 -3.72 7.09
CA VAL A 73 5.80 -4.01 7.95
C VAL A 73 6.15 -4.88 9.17
N ALA A 74 7.33 -5.50 9.20
CA ALA A 74 7.82 -6.22 10.37
C ALA A 74 8.47 -5.30 11.43
N ASP A 75 8.67 -4.03 11.12
CA ASP A 75 9.28 -3.02 11.97
C ASP A 75 8.25 -1.91 12.31
N LEU A 76 7.95 -1.75 13.61
CA LEU A 76 6.94 -0.79 14.06
C LEU A 76 7.38 0.67 13.86
N ASP A 77 8.66 0.97 13.98
CA ASP A 77 9.19 2.32 13.75
C ASP A 77 9.14 2.68 12.27
N SER A 78 9.44 1.70 11.39
CA SER A 78 9.27 1.84 9.94
C SER A 78 7.82 2.07 9.55
N ILE A 79 6.87 1.39 10.18
CA ILE A 79 5.43 1.61 9.97
C ILE A 79 5.05 3.04 10.31
N GLN A 80 5.39 3.51 11.52
CA GLN A 80 5.01 4.86 11.94
C GLN A 80 5.66 5.93 11.07
N GLY A 81 6.96 5.80 10.78
CA GLY A 81 7.68 6.74 9.90
C GLY A 81 7.06 6.83 8.51
N CYS A 82 6.72 5.69 7.91
CA CYS A 82 6.08 5.66 6.59
C CYS A 82 4.69 6.34 6.58
N VAL A 83 3.86 6.08 7.59
CA VAL A 83 2.54 6.71 7.71
C VAL A 83 2.68 8.22 7.89
N ASP A 84 3.62 8.67 8.73
CA ASP A 84 3.87 10.09 8.97
C ASP A 84 4.35 10.80 7.68
N GLU A 85 5.26 10.19 6.91
CA GLU A 85 5.71 10.73 5.61
C GLU A 85 4.56 10.88 4.62
N VAL A 86 3.70 9.85 4.49
CA VAL A 86 2.55 9.89 3.58
C VAL A 86 1.56 10.97 4.01
N VAL A 87 1.27 11.07 5.31
CA VAL A 87 0.38 12.11 5.84
C VAL A 87 0.99 13.51 5.68
N GLN A 88 2.29 13.66 5.85
CA GLN A 88 2.98 14.93 5.62
C GLN A 88 2.85 15.36 4.15
N GLN A 89 3.01 14.44 3.20
CA GLN A 89 2.97 14.73 1.77
C GLN A 89 1.55 15.00 1.26
N TYR A 90 0.58 14.15 1.64
CA TYR A 90 -0.76 14.14 1.06
C TYR A 90 -1.85 14.69 1.97
N ARG A 91 -1.55 14.95 3.24
CA ARG A 91 -2.44 15.45 4.29
C ARG A 91 -3.54 14.47 4.72
N LYS A 92 -3.66 13.32 4.07
CA LYS A 92 -4.67 12.30 4.35
C LYS A 92 -4.27 10.95 3.80
N ILE A 93 -4.97 9.89 4.25
CA ILE A 93 -4.96 8.57 3.64
C ILE A 93 -6.43 8.11 3.52
N ASP A 94 -6.94 8.04 2.31
CA ASP A 94 -8.33 7.62 2.07
C ASP A 94 -8.48 6.09 2.02
N VAL A 95 -7.45 5.38 1.52
CA VAL A 95 -7.47 3.93 1.38
C VAL A 95 -6.11 3.33 1.77
N LEU A 96 -6.15 2.25 2.54
CA LEU A 96 -5.01 1.36 2.75
C LEU A 96 -5.24 0.05 2.00
N PHE A 97 -4.31 -0.31 1.11
CA PHE A 97 -4.23 -1.62 0.46
C PHE A 97 -3.13 -2.47 1.08
N ASN A 98 -3.51 -3.51 1.82
CA ASN A 98 -2.57 -4.45 2.44
C ASN A 98 -2.20 -5.57 1.46
N VAL A 99 -1.07 -5.39 0.76
CA VAL A 99 -0.54 -6.38 -0.19
C VAL A 99 0.78 -6.98 0.28
N ALA A 100 1.46 -6.34 1.25
CA ALA A 100 2.72 -6.84 1.78
C ALA A 100 2.55 -8.24 2.38
N GLY A 101 3.39 -9.16 1.96
CA GLY A 101 3.41 -10.51 2.47
C GLY A 101 4.61 -11.28 1.94
N ILE A 102 4.99 -12.30 2.68
CA ILE A 102 6.05 -13.24 2.30
C ILE A 102 5.53 -14.67 2.39
N ASN A 103 6.14 -15.55 1.63
CA ASN A 103 5.92 -16.99 1.71
C ASN A 103 7.24 -17.74 1.56
N LYS A 104 7.28 -18.96 2.07
CA LYS A 104 8.34 -19.93 1.84
C LYS A 104 7.69 -21.29 1.59
N ARG A 105 8.02 -21.92 0.47
CA ARG A 105 7.54 -23.28 0.18
C ARG A 105 8.38 -24.31 0.92
N GLU A 106 7.76 -24.96 1.90
CA GLU A 106 8.35 -26.05 2.68
C GLU A 106 7.26 -27.13 2.88
N GLY A 107 7.68 -28.39 3.06
CA GLY A 107 6.77 -29.45 3.49
C GLY A 107 6.24 -29.17 4.90
N LEU A 108 4.98 -29.51 5.17
CA LEU A 108 4.38 -29.29 6.50
C LEU A 108 5.25 -29.84 7.65
N LEU A 109 5.92 -30.98 7.43
CA LEU A 109 6.74 -31.65 8.43
C LEU A 109 8.13 -31.02 8.61
N ASP A 110 8.54 -30.11 7.70
CA ASP A 110 9.88 -29.53 7.64
C ASP A 110 9.89 -28.04 8.03
N VAL A 111 8.73 -27.45 8.28
CA VAL A 111 8.64 -26.02 8.64
C VAL A 111 9.33 -25.74 9.97
N ALA A 112 10.40 -24.96 9.92
CA ALA A 112 11.08 -24.51 11.13
C ALA A 112 10.28 -23.41 11.84
N PRO A 113 10.29 -23.37 13.20
CA PRO A 113 9.60 -22.32 13.97
C PRO A 113 9.96 -20.90 13.52
N GLU A 114 11.22 -20.65 13.20
CA GLU A 114 11.70 -19.33 12.74
C GLU A 114 11.11 -18.92 11.40
N THR A 115 10.84 -19.91 10.50
CA THR A 115 10.14 -19.66 9.24
C THR A 115 8.69 -19.27 9.49
N TYR A 116 8.01 -19.99 10.36
CA TYR A 116 6.64 -19.68 10.79
C TYR A 116 6.56 -18.29 11.40
N ASP A 117 7.40 -18.00 12.40
CA ASP A 117 7.42 -16.72 13.11
C ASP A 117 7.67 -15.54 12.15
N ARG A 118 8.60 -15.69 11.22
CA ARG A 118 8.88 -14.67 10.20
C ARG A 118 7.66 -14.40 9.31
N ILE A 119 6.98 -15.46 8.85
CA ILE A 119 5.78 -15.34 8.01
C ILE A 119 4.66 -14.67 8.81
N MET A 120 4.40 -15.12 10.03
CA MET A 120 3.35 -14.56 10.87
C MET A 120 3.65 -13.11 11.30
N ASN A 121 4.91 -12.80 11.58
CA ASN A 121 5.33 -11.44 11.91
C ASN A 121 5.09 -10.46 10.75
N THR A 122 5.34 -10.89 9.51
CA THR A 122 5.11 -10.05 8.34
C THR A 122 3.63 -10.02 7.94
N ASN A 123 3.02 -11.21 7.74
CA ASN A 123 1.72 -11.32 7.08
C ASN A 123 0.53 -11.05 8.02
N LEU A 124 0.71 -11.23 9.33
CA LEU A 124 -0.35 -11.01 10.31
C LEU A 124 -0.05 -9.83 11.23
N LYS A 125 1.05 -9.89 11.98
CA LYS A 125 1.40 -8.82 12.92
C LYS A 125 1.66 -7.50 12.21
N GLY A 126 2.45 -7.52 11.12
CA GLY A 126 2.74 -6.33 10.31
C GLY A 126 1.49 -5.73 9.72
N LEU A 127 0.63 -6.55 9.10
CA LEU A 127 -0.66 -6.11 8.55
C LEU A 127 -1.54 -5.47 9.63
N PHE A 128 -1.59 -6.04 10.83
CA PHE A 128 -2.36 -5.48 11.94
C PHE A 128 -1.86 -4.08 12.34
N PHE A 129 -0.54 -3.91 12.53
CA PHE A 129 0.00 -2.65 13.02
C PHE A 129 0.04 -1.53 11.98
N ILE A 130 0.26 -1.82 10.70
CA ILE A 130 0.10 -0.81 9.65
C ILE A 130 -1.37 -0.38 9.54
N SER A 131 -2.31 -1.34 9.62
CA SER A 131 -3.73 -1.04 9.64
C SER A 131 -4.11 -0.17 10.83
N GLN A 132 -3.57 -0.45 12.02
CA GLN A 132 -3.80 0.35 13.23
C GLN A 132 -3.25 1.78 13.08
N ALA A 133 -2.03 1.94 12.54
CA ALA A 133 -1.42 3.24 12.36
C ALA A 133 -2.24 4.10 11.38
N VAL A 134 -2.62 3.53 10.24
CA VAL A 134 -3.46 4.22 9.24
C VAL A 134 -4.87 4.47 9.76
N ALA A 135 -5.46 3.53 10.52
CA ALA A 135 -6.79 3.70 11.10
C ALA A 135 -6.86 4.89 12.07
N ARG A 136 -5.77 5.21 12.78
CA ARG A 136 -5.70 6.41 13.64
C ARG A 136 -5.87 7.70 12.82
N GLU A 137 -5.26 7.77 11.63
CA GLU A 137 -5.42 8.91 10.73
C GLU A 137 -6.83 8.96 10.15
N MET A 138 -7.36 7.81 9.68
CA MET A 138 -8.73 7.71 9.18
C MET A 138 -9.78 8.08 10.23
N TYR A 139 -9.53 7.74 11.50
CA TYR A 139 -10.39 8.14 12.61
C TYR A 139 -10.42 9.66 12.82
N ARG A 140 -9.27 10.33 12.72
CA ARG A 140 -9.19 11.80 12.76
C ARG A 140 -9.90 12.44 11.57
N GLN A 141 -9.78 11.84 10.38
CA GLN A 141 -10.44 12.27 9.15
C GLN A 141 -11.94 11.98 9.15
N LYS A 142 -12.42 11.08 10.02
CA LYS A 142 -13.79 10.50 10.04
C LYS A 142 -14.16 9.81 8.73
N SER A 143 -13.18 9.30 8.00
CA SER A 143 -13.34 8.62 6.71
C SER A 143 -12.12 7.77 6.40
N GLY A 144 -12.32 6.64 5.72
CA GLY A 144 -11.26 5.76 5.22
C GLY A 144 -11.74 4.35 4.97
N ASN A 145 -10.96 3.60 4.18
CA ASN A 145 -11.19 2.19 3.90
C ASN A 145 -9.88 1.41 4.04
N ILE A 146 -9.95 0.23 4.63
CA ILE A 146 -8.82 -0.71 4.76
C ILE A 146 -9.20 -2.01 4.04
N ILE A 147 -8.34 -2.44 3.11
CA ILE A 147 -8.51 -3.60 2.24
C ILE A 147 -7.34 -4.56 2.45
#